data_fdc335f37fe8d90ad51298cdb03ef2cb
#
_entry.id   fdc335f37fe8d90ad51298cdb03ef2cb
#
_cell.length_a   1.000
_cell.length_b   1.000
_cell.length_c   1.000
_cell.angle_alpha   90.00
_cell.angle_beta   90.00
_cell.angle_gamma   90.00
#
_symmetry.space_group_name_H-M   'P 1'
#
loop_
_entity.id
_entity.type
_entity.pdbx_description
1 polymer ?
#
loop_
_entity_poly.entity_id
_entity_poly.type
_entity_poly.pdbx_seq_one_letter_code
_entity_poly.pdbx_strand_id
1 'polypeptide(L)'
;MAINGMDIDIVVGDLFATDGVKVIPFDEYFDIQVDDKVISRNSLNGIFIKRYADWNTLKRTVEKLGPSLLEPCKAGDGGIRYPLGTIKDYNEYALLAFTHMDKLNRARLRRGEYEECLLNMWDELDRMYAGRPVVLPLLGSGITRFDGGKPSEDDLLRCMLCT
;
A
#
# COMPACT_ATOMS: atom_id res chain seq x y z
N MET A 1 -12.14 16.61 10.61
CA MET A 1 -13.34 16.43 9.75
C MET A 1 -13.94 15.07 10.05
N ALA A 2 -15.26 14.92 10.07
CA ALA A 2 -15.90 13.62 10.30
C ALA A 2 -16.60 13.16 9.01
N ILE A 3 -16.36 11.92 8.59
CA ILE A 3 -17.01 11.27 7.44
C ILE A 3 -17.55 9.93 7.92
N ASN A 4 -18.84 9.66 7.73
CA ASN A 4 -19.50 8.42 8.14
C ASN A 4 -19.22 7.97 9.59
N GLY A 5 -19.05 8.93 10.51
CA GLY A 5 -18.77 8.65 11.92
C GLY A 5 -17.30 8.40 12.26
N MET A 6 -16.40 8.51 11.28
CA MET A 6 -14.95 8.48 11.49
C MET A 6 -14.37 9.88 11.52
N ASP A 7 -13.50 10.14 12.48
CA ASP A 7 -12.72 11.38 12.51
C ASP A 7 -11.53 11.28 11.57
N ILE A 8 -11.38 12.25 10.67
CA ILE A 8 -10.30 12.30 9.68
C ILE A 8 -9.52 13.59 9.88
N ASP A 9 -8.22 13.45 10.06
CA ASP A 9 -7.26 14.55 10.14
C ASP A 9 -6.31 14.50 8.93
N ILE A 10 -6.23 15.61 8.19
CA ILE A 10 -5.28 15.79 7.10
C ILE A 10 -4.14 16.65 7.59
N VAL A 11 -2.95 16.06 7.68
CA VAL A 11 -1.78 16.74 8.25
C VAL A 11 -0.57 16.61 7.32
N VAL A 12 0.31 17.60 7.37
CA VAL A 12 1.65 17.49 6.77
C VAL A 12 2.61 16.99 7.85
N GLY A 13 3.17 15.81 7.66
CA GLY A 13 4.02 15.21 8.69
C GLY A 13 4.79 13.98 8.22
N ASP A 14 5.49 13.35 9.14
CA ASP A 14 6.20 12.08 8.90
C ASP A 14 5.29 10.92 9.31
N LEU A 15 4.96 10.07 8.34
CA LEU A 15 4.14 8.87 8.55
C LEU A 15 4.70 7.98 9.67
N PHE A 16 6.02 7.83 9.73
CA PHE A 16 6.67 6.94 10.70
C PHE A 16 6.68 7.50 12.13
N ALA A 17 6.53 8.83 12.28
CA ALA A 17 6.45 9.49 13.57
C ALA A 17 5.03 9.59 14.15
N THR A 18 4.01 9.21 13.37
CA THR A 18 2.60 9.31 13.77
C THR A 18 2.13 8.02 14.42
N ASP A 19 1.39 8.10 15.52
CA ASP A 19 0.83 6.91 16.20
C ASP A 19 -0.32 6.30 15.40
N GLY A 20 -0.39 4.98 15.37
CA GLY A 20 -1.45 4.22 14.69
C GLY A 20 -0.91 3.14 13.73
N VAL A 21 -1.83 2.46 13.06
CA VAL A 21 -1.52 1.48 12.01
C VAL A 21 -1.12 2.23 10.74
N LYS A 22 0.11 2.04 10.30
CA LYS A 22 0.69 2.76 9.16
C LYS A 22 0.56 1.97 7.87
N VAL A 23 -0.09 2.52 6.87
CA VAL A 23 -0.21 1.88 5.56
C VAL A 23 1.05 2.13 4.73
N ILE A 24 1.72 1.06 4.32
CA ILE A 24 2.93 1.11 3.49
C ILE A 24 2.62 0.51 2.12
N PRO A 25 2.67 1.30 1.03
CA PRO A 25 2.38 0.80 -0.31
C PRO A 25 3.53 -0.07 -0.84
N PHE A 26 3.18 -1.27 -1.29
CA PHE A 26 4.01 -2.24 -1.99
C PHE A 26 3.48 -2.46 -3.41
N ASP A 27 4.21 -3.23 -4.21
CA ASP A 27 3.70 -3.78 -5.45
C ASP A 27 2.83 -5.04 -5.21
N GLU A 28 2.22 -5.54 -6.27
CA GLU A 28 1.33 -6.70 -6.25
C GLU A 28 2.00 -8.03 -5.88
N TYR A 29 3.34 -8.07 -5.80
CA TYR A 29 4.12 -9.25 -5.40
C TYR A 29 4.66 -9.16 -3.99
N PHE A 30 4.54 -8.01 -3.35
CA PHE A 30 5.18 -7.66 -2.07
C PHE A 30 6.70 -7.83 -2.12
N ASP A 31 7.32 -7.33 -3.18
CA ASP A 31 8.78 -7.35 -3.32
C ASP A 31 9.45 -6.63 -2.16
N ILE A 32 10.56 -7.21 -1.66
CA ILE A 32 11.32 -6.67 -0.53
C ILE A 32 12.78 -6.35 -0.89
N GLN A 33 13.16 -6.46 -2.15
CA GLN A 33 14.52 -6.20 -2.63
C GLN A 33 14.73 -4.70 -2.88
N VAL A 34 15.44 -4.05 -1.95
CA VAL A 34 15.77 -2.60 -2.04
C VAL A 34 17.16 -2.43 -2.65
N ASP A 35 17.22 -2.27 -3.97
CA ASP A 35 18.46 -2.17 -4.76
C ASP A 35 18.47 -1.01 -5.76
N ASP A 36 17.47 -0.11 -5.71
CA ASP A 36 17.20 0.97 -6.65
C ASP A 36 16.84 0.50 -8.08
N LYS A 37 16.63 -0.81 -8.27
CA LYS A 37 16.13 -1.40 -9.53
C LYS A 37 14.71 -1.93 -9.35
N VAL A 38 14.46 -2.69 -8.30
CA VAL A 38 13.13 -3.21 -7.92
C VAL A 38 12.45 -2.19 -7.03
N ILE A 39 13.07 -1.86 -5.88
CA ILE A 39 12.54 -0.86 -4.95
C ILE A 39 13.56 0.27 -4.78
N SER A 40 13.11 1.52 -4.98
CA SER A 40 13.91 2.70 -4.69
C SER A 40 14.14 2.86 -3.19
N ARG A 41 15.37 3.16 -2.76
CA ARG A 41 15.71 3.46 -1.36
C ARG A 41 14.97 4.66 -0.80
N ASN A 42 14.56 5.59 -1.66
CA ASN A 42 13.85 6.81 -1.30
C ASN A 42 12.32 6.67 -1.35
N SER A 43 11.81 5.53 -1.78
CA SER A 43 10.38 5.25 -1.71
C SER A 43 9.95 4.92 -0.28
N LEU A 44 8.67 5.09 0.02
CA LEU A 44 8.15 4.85 1.36
C LEU A 44 8.38 3.40 1.83
N ASN A 45 8.13 2.41 0.95
CA ASN A 45 8.42 1.00 1.25
C ASN A 45 9.92 0.72 1.36
N GLY A 46 10.77 1.36 0.56
CA GLY A 46 12.23 1.25 0.69
C GLY A 46 12.75 1.77 2.04
N ILE A 47 12.22 2.91 2.50
CA ILE A 47 12.53 3.46 3.83
C ILE A 47 12.04 2.51 4.92
N PHE A 48 10.80 2.02 4.81
CA PHE A 48 10.22 1.06 5.75
C PHE A 48 11.10 -0.21 5.87
N ILE A 49 11.41 -0.85 4.74
CA ILE A 49 12.21 -2.09 4.72
C ILE A 49 13.58 -1.88 5.36
N LYS A 50 14.22 -0.73 5.10
CA LYS A 50 15.58 -0.46 5.55
C LYS A 50 15.70 -0.03 7.02
N ARG A 51 14.69 0.67 7.55
CA ARG A 51 14.79 1.32 8.87
C ARG A 51 13.89 0.73 9.94
N TYR A 52 12.76 0.13 9.54
CA TYR A 52 11.68 -0.26 10.46
C TYR A 52 11.36 -1.75 10.43
N ALA A 53 11.75 -2.48 9.38
CA ALA A 53 11.45 -3.89 9.26
C ALA A 53 12.61 -4.77 9.73
N ASP A 54 12.30 -5.84 10.48
CA ASP A 54 13.17 -6.99 10.64
C ASP A 54 13.10 -7.88 9.41
N TRP A 55 14.20 -8.13 8.75
CA TRP A 55 14.27 -8.85 7.49
C TRP A 55 13.61 -10.25 7.52
N ASN A 56 13.92 -11.02 8.57
CA ASN A 56 13.42 -12.40 8.65
C ASN A 56 11.91 -12.45 8.90
N THR A 57 11.42 -11.53 9.73
CA THR A 57 9.99 -11.41 10.01
C THR A 57 9.24 -10.88 8.80
N LEU A 58 9.78 -9.87 8.12
CA LEU A 58 9.17 -9.32 6.90
C LEU A 58 9.08 -10.39 5.81
N LYS A 59 10.16 -11.11 5.55
CA LYS A 59 10.19 -12.18 4.56
C LYS A 59 9.12 -13.24 4.84
N ARG A 60 9.01 -13.70 6.08
CA ARG A 60 7.95 -14.65 6.47
C ARG A 60 6.54 -14.07 6.29
N THR A 61 6.35 -12.78 6.58
CA THR A 61 5.05 -12.11 6.41
C THR A 61 4.65 -12.04 4.95
N VAL A 62 5.56 -11.64 4.06
CA VAL A 62 5.24 -11.50 2.63
C VAL A 62 5.06 -12.86 1.93
N GLU A 63 5.79 -13.89 2.35
CA GLU A 63 5.66 -15.25 1.82
C GLU A 63 4.42 -16.00 2.34
N LYS A 64 3.87 -15.59 3.47
CA LYS A 64 2.70 -16.24 4.06
C LYS A 64 1.42 -15.82 3.32
N LEU A 65 0.62 -16.81 2.92
CA LEU A 65 -0.77 -16.58 2.52
C LEU A 65 -1.54 -16.23 3.80
N GLY A 66 -1.81 -14.96 3.99
CA GLY A 66 -2.58 -14.45 5.14
C GLY A 66 -4.09 -14.52 4.91
N PRO A 67 -4.89 -14.32 5.95
CA PRO A 67 -6.33 -14.15 5.79
C PRO A 67 -6.57 -12.81 5.07
N SER A 68 -7.00 -12.87 3.83
CA SER A 68 -7.44 -11.73 3.02
C SER A 68 -8.81 -12.06 2.43
N LEU A 69 -9.63 -11.02 2.19
CA LEU A 69 -10.88 -11.14 1.43
C LEU A 69 -10.59 -11.41 -0.06
N LEU A 70 -9.37 -11.10 -0.50
CA LEU A 70 -8.96 -11.17 -1.89
C LEU A 70 -8.06 -12.39 -2.12
N GLU A 71 -8.45 -13.26 -3.05
CA GLU A 71 -7.67 -14.45 -3.35
C GLU A 71 -6.51 -14.14 -4.30
N PRO A 72 -5.26 -14.50 -3.94
CA PRO A 72 -4.12 -14.33 -4.81
C PRO A 72 -4.17 -15.30 -5.99
N CYS A 73 -3.55 -14.91 -7.09
CA CYS A 73 -3.42 -15.76 -8.28
C CYS A 73 -1.95 -16.08 -8.61
N LYS A 74 -1.71 -17.16 -9.33
CA LYS A 74 -0.37 -17.48 -9.85
C LYS A 74 -0.05 -16.55 -11.03
N ALA A 75 1.07 -15.87 -10.98
CA ALA A 75 1.62 -15.15 -12.12
C ALA A 75 2.20 -16.13 -13.17
N GLY A 76 2.36 -15.66 -14.40
CA GLY A 76 2.89 -16.49 -15.50
C GLY A 76 4.33 -16.96 -15.31
N ASP A 77 5.08 -16.32 -14.41
CA ASP A 77 6.45 -16.69 -14.01
C ASP A 77 6.49 -17.63 -12.80
N GLY A 78 5.33 -18.05 -12.29
CA GLY A 78 5.21 -18.94 -11.14
C GLY A 78 5.18 -18.22 -9.77
N GLY A 79 5.33 -16.90 -9.73
CA GLY A 79 5.17 -16.09 -8.53
C GLY A 79 3.70 -16.01 -8.07
N ILE A 80 3.49 -15.50 -6.87
CA ILE A 80 2.16 -15.20 -6.34
C ILE A 80 1.89 -13.72 -6.56
N ARG A 81 0.81 -13.40 -7.26
CA ARG A 81 0.33 -12.04 -7.47
C ARG A 81 -0.92 -11.80 -6.64
N TYR A 82 -0.91 -10.74 -5.87
CA TYR A 82 -2.01 -10.34 -5.01
C TYR A 82 -2.86 -9.28 -5.70
N PRO A 83 -4.21 -9.37 -5.59
CA PRO A 83 -5.09 -8.29 -6.03
C PRO A 83 -4.74 -6.97 -5.35
N LEU A 84 -4.92 -5.86 -6.05
CA LEU A 84 -4.70 -4.54 -5.47
C LEU A 84 -5.70 -4.29 -4.33
N GLY A 85 -5.21 -3.71 -3.25
CA GLY A 85 -5.96 -3.54 -2.01
C GLY A 85 -5.69 -4.62 -0.97
N THR A 86 -5.08 -5.77 -1.35
CA THR A 86 -4.68 -6.80 -0.38
C THR A 86 -3.73 -6.23 0.67
N ILE A 87 -3.98 -6.54 1.95
CA ILE A 87 -3.13 -6.13 3.05
C ILE A 87 -2.47 -7.33 3.72
N LYS A 88 -1.18 -7.18 4.05
CA LYS A 88 -0.47 -8.08 4.95
C LYS A 88 -0.15 -7.36 6.25
N ASP A 89 -0.55 -7.96 7.37
CA ASP A 89 -0.30 -7.42 8.71
C ASP A 89 1.16 -7.64 9.13
N TYR A 90 1.83 -6.55 9.47
CA TYR A 90 3.19 -6.54 9.99
C TYR A 90 3.27 -5.62 11.21
N ASN A 91 2.95 -6.13 12.40
CA ASN A 91 2.93 -5.39 13.66
C ASN A 91 2.00 -4.16 13.62
N GLU A 92 2.59 -2.95 13.60
CA GLU A 92 1.86 -1.67 13.46
C GLU A 92 1.80 -1.16 12.01
N TYR A 93 2.16 -2.01 11.04
CA TYR A 93 2.16 -1.67 9.62
C TYR A 93 1.20 -2.55 8.84
N ALA A 94 0.42 -1.93 7.97
CA ALA A 94 -0.41 -2.57 6.97
C ALA A 94 0.31 -2.49 5.62
N LEU A 95 0.89 -3.59 5.17
CA LEU A 95 1.58 -3.65 3.87
C LEU A 95 0.53 -3.81 2.78
N LEU A 96 0.39 -2.82 1.91
CA LEU A 96 -0.67 -2.72 0.91
C LEU A 96 -0.16 -3.10 -0.49
N ALA A 97 -0.76 -4.09 -1.15
CA ALA A 97 -0.58 -4.30 -2.58
C ALA A 97 -1.25 -3.15 -3.34
N PHE A 98 -0.45 -2.19 -3.82
CA PHE A 98 -0.94 -0.92 -4.34
C PHE A 98 -0.73 -0.74 -5.84
N THR A 99 0.35 -1.29 -6.40
CA THR A 99 0.71 -1.07 -7.82
C THR A 99 1.03 -2.35 -8.55
N HIS A 100 0.73 -2.38 -9.84
CA HIS A 100 1.29 -3.36 -10.75
C HIS A 100 2.73 -3.04 -11.10
N MET A 101 3.52 -4.07 -11.41
CA MET A 101 4.88 -3.89 -11.93
C MET A 101 4.92 -4.21 -13.42
N ASP A 102 5.45 -3.29 -14.23
CA ASP A 102 5.69 -3.55 -15.65
C ASP A 102 7.01 -4.33 -15.87
N LYS A 103 7.24 -4.75 -17.11
CA LYS A 103 8.46 -5.52 -17.48
C LYS A 103 9.78 -4.77 -17.25
N LEU A 104 9.72 -3.48 -16.93
CA LEU A 104 10.87 -2.63 -16.62
C LEU A 104 10.93 -2.29 -15.11
N ASN A 105 10.25 -3.06 -14.26
CA ASN A 105 10.14 -2.83 -12.81
C ASN A 105 9.66 -1.43 -12.46
N ARG A 106 8.67 -0.92 -13.19
CA ARG A 106 8.08 0.40 -12.90
C ARG A 106 6.68 0.22 -12.36
N ALA A 107 6.40 0.86 -11.24
CA ALA A 107 5.08 0.90 -10.61
C ALA A 107 4.06 1.60 -11.52
N ARG A 108 3.00 0.89 -11.89
CA ARG A 108 1.91 1.37 -12.76
C ARG A 108 0.55 1.13 -12.14
N LEU A 109 -0.38 2.02 -12.47
CA LEU A 109 -1.75 1.93 -12.01
C LEU A 109 -2.67 2.63 -13.02
N ARG A 110 -3.86 2.08 -13.26
CA ARG A 110 -4.92 2.77 -13.98
C ARG A 110 -5.82 3.50 -12.98
N ARG A 111 -6.50 4.54 -13.44
CA ARG A 111 -7.36 5.35 -12.57
C ARG A 111 -8.48 4.51 -11.94
N GLY A 112 -9.15 3.67 -12.70
CA GLY A 112 -10.20 2.77 -12.17
C GLY A 112 -9.65 1.73 -11.18
N GLU A 113 -8.43 1.22 -11.41
CA GLU A 113 -7.75 0.30 -10.48
C GLU A 113 -7.35 1.00 -9.17
N TYR A 114 -7.09 2.31 -9.21
CA TYR A 114 -6.82 3.08 -8.00
C TYR A 114 -8.03 3.13 -7.08
N GLU A 115 -9.21 3.43 -7.64
CA GLU A 115 -10.47 3.46 -6.89
C GLU A 115 -10.83 2.08 -6.32
N GLU A 116 -10.71 1.03 -7.13
CA GLU A 116 -10.93 -0.36 -6.70
C GLU A 116 -9.94 -0.77 -5.60
N CYS A 117 -8.67 -0.40 -5.75
CA CYS A 117 -7.64 -0.64 -4.73
C CYS A 117 -7.99 0.02 -3.40
N LEU A 118 -8.49 1.25 -3.42
CA LEU A 118 -8.89 1.96 -2.20
C LEU A 118 -10.07 1.28 -1.51
N LEU A 119 -11.09 0.89 -2.27
CA LEU A 119 -12.25 0.16 -1.72
C LEU A 119 -11.82 -1.15 -1.04
N ASN A 120 -11.03 -1.96 -1.75
CA ASN A 120 -10.49 -3.21 -1.21
C ASN A 120 -9.62 -2.97 0.03
N MET A 121 -8.79 -1.92 0.00
CA MET A 121 -7.95 -1.52 1.14
C MET A 121 -8.78 -1.17 2.38
N TRP A 122 -9.87 -0.43 2.21
CA TRP A 122 -10.75 -0.08 3.33
C TRP A 122 -11.38 -1.31 3.95
N ASP A 123 -11.87 -2.26 3.13
CA ASP A 123 -12.44 -3.53 3.61
C ASP A 123 -11.41 -4.38 4.38
N GLU A 124 -10.17 -4.44 3.90
CA GLU A 124 -9.08 -5.15 4.58
C GLU A 124 -8.67 -4.43 5.89
N LEU A 125 -8.60 -3.10 5.89
CA LEU A 125 -8.26 -2.30 7.08
C LEU A 125 -9.33 -2.45 8.16
N ASP A 126 -10.62 -2.46 7.81
CA ASP A 126 -11.72 -2.62 8.77
C ASP A 126 -11.59 -3.90 9.59
N ARG A 127 -10.99 -4.94 9.03
CA ARG A 127 -10.77 -6.21 9.72
C ARG A 127 -9.58 -6.21 10.67
N MET A 128 -8.60 -5.31 10.48
CA MET A 128 -7.34 -5.36 11.21
C MET A 128 -7.06 -4.17 12.13
N TYR A 129 -7.71 -3.01 11.90
CA TYR A 129 -7.36 -1.80 12.65
C TYR A 129 -7.71 -1.89 14.15
N ALA A 130 -8.70 -2.70 14.52
CA ALA A 130 -9.10 -2.98 15.92
C ALA A 130 -9.35 -1.68 16.73
N GLY A 131 -9.98 -0.67 16.14
CA GLY A 131 -10.26 0.62 16.76
C GLY A 131 -9.05 1.54 16.94
N ARG A 132 -7.88 1.18 16.40
CA ARG A 132 -6.69 2.04 16.41
C ARG A 132 -6.77 3.08 15.29
N PRO A 133 -6.16 4.26 15.43
CA PRO A 133 -5.98 5.18 14.32
C PRO A 133 -5.26 4.50 13.15
N VAL A 134 -5.67 4.81 11.91
CA VAL A 134 -5.00 4.37 10.69
C VAL A 134 -4.33 5.57 10.04
N VAL A 135 -3.07 5.44 9.70
CA VAL A 135 -2.24 6.50 9.11
C VAL A 135 -1.91 6.13 7.68
N LEU A 136 -2.37 6.97 6.74
CA LEU A 136 -2.15 6.76 5.32
C LEU A 136 -1.25 7.85 4.73
N PRO A 137 -0.30 7.49 3.86
CA PRO A 137 0.32 8.49 2.99
C PRO A 137 -0.69 8.93 1.92
N LEU A 138 -0.42 10.03 1.23
CA LEU A 138 -1.16 10.36 0.01
C LEU A 138 -0.78 9.35 -1.09
N LEU A 139 -1.58 8.27 -1.17
CA LEU A 139 -1.33 7.16 -2.07
C LEU A 139 -1.31 7.62 -3.54
N GLY A 140 -0.28 7.20 -4.29
CA GLY A 140 -0.11 7.57 -5.70
C GLY A 140 0.62 8.89 -5.95
N SER A 141 0.89 9.71 -4.92
CA SER A 141 1.62 10.98 -5.08
C SER A 141 3.11 10.80 -5.41
N GLY A 142 3.69 9.64 -5.07
CA GLY A 142 5.10 9.31 -5.27
C GLY A 142 5.47 8.93 -6.71
N ILE A 143 6.17 7.81 -6.85
CA ILE A 143 6.75 7.32 -8.12
C ILE A 143 5.76 6.53 -8.99
N THR A 144 4.55 6.29 -8.53
CA THR A 144 3.51 5.56 -9.27
C THR A 144 3.18 6.27 -10.58
N ARG A 145 3.17 5.52 -11.68
CA ARG A 145 2.80 6.01 -13.00
C ARG A 145 1.37 5.65 -13.31
N PHE A 146 0.56 6.66 -13.57
CA PHE A 146 -0.82 6.45 -13.98
C PHE A 146 -0.94 6.43 -15.50
N ASP A 147 -1.68 5.46 -16.01
CA ASP A 147 -2.05 5.44 -17.43
C ASP A 147 -3.04 6.61 -17.68
N GLY A 148 -2.71 7.44 -18.69
CA GLY A 148 -3.48 8.66 -18.97
C GLY A 148 -2.97 9.93 -18.28
N GLY A 149 -1.85 9.85 -17.55
CA GLY A 149 -1.23 10.99 -16.87
C GLY A 149 -1.45 10.96 -15.35
N LYS A 150 -0.48 11.52 -14.63
CA LYS A 150 -0.50 11.54 -13.15
C LYS A 150 -1.62 12.46 -12.66
N PRO A 151 -2.53 11.99 -11.79
CA PRO A 151 -3.52 12.82 -11.11
C PRO A 151 -2.86 13.90 -10.27
N SER A 152 -3.56 15.01 -10.01
CA SER A 152 -3.11 15.99 -9.02
C SER A 152 -3.21 15.41 -7.61
N GLU A 153 -2.48 15.99 -6.66
CA GLU A 153 -2.56 15.57 -5.26
C GLU A 153 -3.97 15.79 -4.69
N ASP A 154 -4.66 16.85 -5.13
CA ASP A 154 -6.05 17.13 -4.76
C ASP A 154 -7.01 16.04 -5.29
N ASP A 155 -6.83 15.58 -6.53
CA ASP A 155 -7.63 14.49 -7.10
C ASP A 155 -7.41 13.17 -6.34
N LEU A 156 -6.15 12.86 -5.99
CA LEU A 156 -5.81 11.67 -5.22
C LEU A 156 -6.44 11.72 -3.82
N LEU A 157 -6.31 12.86 -3.14
CA LEU A 157 -6.88 13.04 -1.81
C LEU A 157 -8.41 12.94 -1.84
N ARG A 158 -9.05 13.61 -2.80
CA ARG A 158 -10.52 13.51 -2.97
C ARG A 158 -10.96 12.07 -3.19
N CYS A 159 -10.26 11.32 -4.02
CA CYS A 159 -10.57 9.91 -4.25
C CYS A 159 -10.45 9.10 -2.95
N MET A 160 -9.38 9.29 -2.18
CA MET A 160 -9.20 8.62 -0.88
C MET A 160 -10.28 8.93 0.16
N LEU A 161 -10.87 10.14 0.10
CA LEU A 161 -11.92 10.58 1.02
C LEU A 161 -13.33 10.19 0.58
N CYS A 162 -13.52 9.86 -0.70
CA CYS A 162 -14.83 9.55 -1.28
C CYS A 162 -15.06 8.05 -1.50
N THR A 163 -14.03 7.22 -1.37
CA THR A 163 -14.13 5.75 -1.39
C THR A 163 -14.34 5.21 0.03
#